data_f8058250cb7932cabed36ca35210759e
#
_entry.id   f8058250cb7932cabed36ca35210759e
#
_cell.length_a   1.000
_cell.length_b   1.000
_cell.length_c   1.000
_cell.angle_alpha   90.00
_cell.angle_beta   90.00
_cell.angle_gamma   90.00
#
_symmetry.space_group_name_H-M   'P 1'
#
loop_
_entity.id
_entity.type
_entity.pdbx_description
1 polymer ?
#
loop_
_entity_poly.entity_id
_entity_poly.type
_entity_poly.pdbx_seq_one_letter_code
_entity_poly.pdbx_strand_id
1 'polypeptide(L)'
;MLGTEGGGKLYRKIVQAIIADIAAGVYQVGARLPAERDLTERFQVSRPTIREAMIALEMKGLVEARKGSGVFVLASSTLDEDKELDIGAFEITEARRLLEGEVAAVAATEIDEAQLEELRTLLAQMAQEDTATAEAADRRFHIAIAEATGNAVIISAVTDFWDMRFRSPLAREVLLKAGSLGTENRMAEHGRILSALEARSPVDARNAMRDHLARLIDHLLDVTETEAVERARAETNQRRRALARRSV
;
A
#
# COMPACT_ATOMS: atom_id res chain seq x y z
N MET A 1 36.85 13.82 -11.57
CA MET A 1 36.16 14.36 -10.38
C MET A 1 34.68 14.17 -10.61
N LEU A 2 34.13 13.04 -10.14
CA LEU A 2 32.70 12.78 -10.17
C LEU A 2 32.15 13.24 -8.84
N GLY A 3 31.23 14.19 -8.90
CA GLY A 3 30.64 14.87 -7.75
C GLY A 3 29.93 13.93 -6.81
N THR A 4 29.89 14.32 -5.56
CA THR A 4 29.20 13.77 -4.40
C THR A 4 27.67 13.63 -4.65
N GLU A 5 27.26 12.65 -5.43
CA GLU A 5 25.89 12.14 -5.36
C GLU A 5 25.75 11.39 -4.03
N GLY A 6 24.87 11.88 -3.14
CA GLY A 6 24.78 11.44 -1.76
C GLY A 6 24.72 9.92 -1.60
N GLY A 7 25.48 9.38 -0.62
CA GLY A 7 25.64 7.95 -0.34
C GLY A 7 24.35 7.13 -0.30
N GLY A 8 23.21 7.77 0.05
CA GLY A 8 21.89 7.15 0.08
C GLY A 8 21.33 6.65 -1.26
N LYS A 9 21.79 7.19 -2.41
CA LYS A 9 21.37 6.71 -3.73
C LYS A 9 22.24 5.55 -4.24
N LEU A 10 23.49 5.49 -3.78
CA LEU A 10 24.47 4.56 -4.34
C LEU A 10 24.31 3.14 -3.79
N TYR A 11 24.11 2.98 -2.47
CA TYR A 11 23.83 1.66 -1.88
C TYR A 11 22.54 1.04 -2.44
N ARG A 12 21.49 1.85 -2.72
CA ARG A 12 20.24 1.36 -3.32
C ARG A 12 20.46 0.75 -4.70
N LYS A 13 21.29 1.37 -5.55
CA LYS A 13 21.67 0.82 -6.86
C LYS A 13 22.35 -0.55 -6.72
N ILE A 14 23.22 -0.70 -5.70
CA ILE A 14 23.91 -1.97 -5.43
C ILE A 14 22.94 -3.03 -4.94
N VAL A 15 22.02 -2.67 -4.03
CA VAL A 15 20.96 -3.55 -3.55
C VAL A 15 20.14 -4.08 -4.74
N GLN A 16 19.68 -3.21 -5.62
CA GLN A 16 18.90 -3.60 -6.81
C GLN A 16 19.69 -4.50 -7.75
N ALA A 17 20.97 -4.21 -7.98
CA ALA A 17 21.83 -5.02 -8.84
C ALA A 17 22.03 -6.43 -8.26
N ILE A 18 22.27 -6.57 -6.95
CA ILE A 18 22.44 -7.88 -6.30
C ILE A 18 21.11 -8.64 -6.30
N ILE A 19 19.99 -7.97 -6.09
CA ILE A 19 18.65 -8.55 -6.22
C ILE A 19 18.44 -9.10 -7.63
N ALA A 20 18.73 -8.33 -8.66
CA ALA A 20 18.63 -8.78 -10.05
C ALA A 20 19.52 -10.00 -10.34
N ASP A 21 20.75 -10.04 -9.78
CA ASP A 21 21.65 -11.18 -9.91
C ASP A 21 21.09 -12.44 -9.23
N ILE A 22 20.47 -12.30 -8.05
CA ILE A 22 19.83 -13.42 -7.36
C ILE A 22 18.62 -13.90 -8.18
N ALA A 23 17.77 -12.99 -8.71
CA ALA A 23 16.64 -13.32 -9.57
C ALA A 23 17.05 -14.04 -10.85
N ALA A 24 18.14 -13.60 -11.47
CA ALA A 24 18.71 -14.22 -12.65
C ALA A 24 19.43 -15.56 -12.36
N GLY A 25 19.49 -16.01 -11.09
CA GLY A 25 20.16 -17.25 -10.68
C GLY A 25 21.69 -17.16 -10.69
N VAL A 26 22.28 -15.97 -10.80
CA VAL A 26 23.74 -15.75 -10.68
C VAL A 26 24.21 -16.13 -9.27
N TYR A 27 23.40 -15.80 -8.27
CA TYR A 27 23.58 -16.25 -6.88
C TYR A 27 22.39 -17.10 -6.46
N GLN A 28 22.60 -18.39 -6.31
CA GLN A 28 21.54 -19.33 -5.90
C GLN A 28 21.27 -19.25 -4.40
N VAL A 29 20.08 -19.65 -3.97
CA VAL A 29 19.74 -19.80 -2.53
C VAL A 29 20.74 -20.74 -1.86
N GLY A 30 21.23 -20.33 -0.71
CA GLY A 30 22.30 -21.03 0.03
C GLY A 30 23.71 -20.71 -0.47
N ALA A 31 23.88 -20.06 -1.62
CA ALA A 31 25.19 -19.66 -2.12
C ALA A 31 25.77 -18.50 -1.28
N ARG A 32 27.09 -18.46 -1.20
CA ARG A 32 27.80 -17.34 -0.60
C ARG A 32 27.96 -16.19 -1.60
N LEU A 33 27.60 -14.98 -1.21
CA LEU A 33 27.92 -13.78 -1.97
C LEU A 33 29.43 -13.51 -2.03
N PRO A 34 29.93 -12.83 -3.07
CA PRO A 34 31.31 -12.37 -3.12
C PRO A 34 31.70 -11.55 -1.88
N ALA A 35 32.97 -11.59 -1.52
CA ALA A 35 33.45 -10.83 -0.38
C ALA A 35 33.27 -9.32 -0.61
N GLU A 36 33.14 -8.53 0.50
CA GLU A 36 33.02 -7.07 0.41
C GLU A 36 34.06 -6.43 -0.50
N ARG A 37 35.31 -6.95 -0.50
CA ARG A 37 36.38 -6.47 -1.37
C ARG A 37 36.03 -6.63 -2.85
N ASP A 38 35.54 -7.81 -3.21
CA ASP A 38 35.25 -8.15 -4.62
C ASP A 38 34.02 -7.35 -5.12
N LEU A 39 33.04 -7.12 -4.24
CA LEU A 39 31.89 -6.26 -4.51
C LEU A 39 32.32 -4.78 -4.64
N THR A 40 33.27 -4.33 -3.82
CA THR A 40 33.86 -2.97 -3.94
C THR A 40 34.51 -2.76 -5.31
N GLU A 41 35.25 -3.76 -5.77
CA GLU A 41 35.90 -3.75 -7.11
C GLU A 41 34.84 -3.80 -8.23
N ARG A 42 33.83 -4.67 -8.10
CA ARG A 42 32.76 -4.81 -9.09
C ARG A 42 31.94 -3.54 -9.28
N PHE A 43 31.52 -2.92 -8.17
CA PHE A 43 30.64 -1.76 -8.20
C PHE A 43 31.37 -0.41 -8.18
N GLN A 44 32.72 -0.41 -8.07
CA GLN A 44 33.55 0.80 -8.02
C GLN A 44 33.12 1.79 -6.94
N VAL A 45 32.81 1.27 -5.74
CA VAL A 45 32.32 2.05 -4.60
C VAL A 45 33.17 1.82 -3.34
N SER A 46 32.95 2.63 -2.31
CA SER A 46 33.63 2.47 -1.03
C SER A 46 33.13 1.25 -0.24
N ARG A 47 33.98 0.69 0.63
CA ARG A 47 33.58 -0.40 1.54
C ARG A 47 32.38 -0.05 2.44
N PRO A 48 32.26 1.14 3.03
CA PRO A 48 31.06 1.54 3.76
C PRO A 48 29.78 1.41 2.93
N THR A 49 29.80 1.82 1.67
CA THR A 49 28.64 1.72 0.76
C THR A 49 28.22 0.26 0.51
N ILE A 50 29.20 -0.65 0.36
CA ILE A 50 28.89 -2.09 0.25
C ILE A 50 28.28 -2.61 1.56
N ARG A 51 28.79 -2.22 2.73
CA ARG A 51 28.22 -2.62 4.01
C ARG A 51 26.80 -2.16 4.20
N GLU A 52 26.49 -0.91 3.84
CA GLU A 52 25.13 -0.39 3.84
C GLU A 52 24.20 -1.22 2.93
N ALA A 53 24.69 -1.59 1.75
CA ALA A 53 23.93 -2.45 0.85
C ALA A 53 23.72 -3.86 1.43
N MET A 54 24.73 -4.46 2.08
CA MET A 54 24.60 -5.76 2.74
C MET A 54 23.61 -5.73 3.89
N ILE A 55 23.67 -4.70 4.75
CA ILE A 55 22.71 -4.49 5.84
C ILE A 55 21.29 -4.36 5.26
N ALA A 56 21.11 -3.59 4.20
CA ALA A 56 19.78 -3.43 3.57
C ALA A 56 19.25 -4.75 2.98
N LEU A 57 20.11 -5.59 2.38
CA LEU A 57 19.73 -6.91 1.89
C LEU A 57 19.39 -7.87 3.05
N GLU A 58 20.11 -7.80 4.16
CA GLU A 58 19.84 -8.59 5.37
C GLU A 58 18.52 -8.18 6.03
N MET A 59 18.26 -6.86 6.15
CA MET A 59 16.97 -6.34 6.65
C MET A 59 15.78 -6.77 5.78
N LYS A 60 16.02 -6.96 4.47
CA LYS A 60 15.02 -7.50 3.54
C LYS A 60 14.88 -9.03 3.61
N GLY A 61 15.65 -9.71 4.45
CA GLY A 61 15.63 -11.17 4.57
C GLY A 61 16.16 -11.92 3.36
N LEU A 62 16.88 -11.25 2.46
CA LEU A 62 17.42 -11.87 1.24
C LEU A 62 18.75 -12.55 1.46
N VAL A 63 19.49 -12.09 2.45
CA VAL A 63 20.79 -12.63 2.81
C VAL A 63 20.94 -12.72 4.33
N GLU A 64 21.88 -13.54 4.77
CA GLU A 64 22.26 -13.70 6.18
C GLU A 64 23.78 -13.58 6.33
N ALA A 65 24.22 -12.70 7.23
CA ALA A 65 25.63 -12.61 7.61
C ALA A 65 25.97 -13.68 8.63
N ARG A 66 26.81 -14.66 8.26
CA ARG A 66 27.33 -15.70 9.14
C ARG A 66 28.72 -15.34 9.61
N LYS A 67 28.89 -15.14 10.91
CA LYS A 67 30.16 -14.72 11.53
C LYS A 67 31.32 -15.58 11.09
N GLY A 68 32.34 -14.98 10.48
CA GLY A 68 33.54 -15.64 9.96
C GLY A 68 33.35 -16.44 8.66
N SER A 69 32.14 -16.62 8.16
CA SER A 69 31.84 -17.42 6.98
C SER A 69 31.42 -16.60 5.76
N GLY A 70 30.97 -15.36 5.97
CA GLY A 70 30.53 -14.45 4.91
C GLY A 70 29.02 -14.24 4.88
N VAL A 71 28.50 -13.71 3.77
CA VAL A 71 27.09 -13.42 3.57
C VAL A 71 26.50 -14.47 2.62
N PHE A 72 25.38 -15.07 2.97
CA PHE A 72 24.73 -16.14 2.23
C PHE A 72 23.34 -15.73 1.76
N VAL A 73 22.94 -16.13 0.58
CA VAL A 73 21.60 -15.90 0.03
C VAL A 73 20.61 -16.80 0.77
N LEU A 74 19.59 -16.22 1.39
CA LEU A 74 18.52 -16.92 2.12
C LEU A 74 17.32 -17.25 1.25
N ALA A 75 16.96 -16.34 0.35
CA ALA A 75 15.85 -16.51 -0.55
C ALA A 75 16.28 -16.22 -1.98
N SER A 76 15.71 -16.93 -2.96
CA SER A 76 15.73 -16.41 -4.33
C SER A 76 15.01 -15.08 -4.28
N SER A 77 15.52 -14.10 -5.00
CA SER A 77 14.87 -12.80 -5.13
C SER A 77 13.63 -12.82 -6.03
N THR A 78 12.78 -13.83 -5.96
CA THR A 78 11.40 -13.49 -5.79
C THR A 78 11.37 -12.69 -4.47
N LEU A 79 12.04 -11.53 -4.43
CA LEU A 79 11.34 -10.42 -3.87
C LEU A 79 10.05 -10.49 -4.63
N ASP A 80 9.13 -11.12 -3.99
CA ASP A 80 7.82 -10.61 -3.98
C ASP A 80 7.97 -9.13 -3.60
N GLU A 81 8.30 -8.26 -4.56
CA GLU A 81 7.61 -7.01 -4.70
C GLU A 81 6.11 -7.32 -4.62
N ASP A 82 5.74 -8.53 -4.88
CA ASP A 82 4.60 -9.39 -4.63
C ASP A 82 4.89 -10.50 -3.62
N LYS A 83 5.49 -10.27 -2.48
CA LYS A 83 4.97 -10.95 -1.32
C LYS A 83 3.58 -10.37 -1.22
N GLU A 84 2.62 -11.09 -1.81
CA GLU A 84 1.21 -10.83 -1.63
C GLU A 84 1.06 -10.50 -0.16
N LEU A 85 0.91 -9.20 0.11
CA LEU A 85 0.80 -8.75 1.47
C LEU A 85 -0.45 -9.47 1.94
N ASP A 86 -0.30 -10.45 2.82
CA ASP A 86 -1.41 -11.16 3.45
C ASP A 86 -2.07 -10.19 4.47
N ILE A 87 -2.41 -9.01 3.94
CA ILE A 87 -3.02 -7.89 4.64
C ILE A 87 -4.43 -7.76 4.09
N GLY A 88 -5.40 -7.94 4.96
CA GLY A 88 -6.80 -7.84 4.60
C GLY A 88 -7.27 -6.40 4.35
N ALA A 89 -8.37 -6.27 3.60
CA ALA A 89 -9.04 -4.99 3.38
C ALA A 89 -9.45 -4.30 4.69
N PHE A 90 -9.84 -5.08 5.70
CA PHE A 90 -10.24 -4.58 7.01
C PHE A 90 -9.07 -3.96 7.75
N GLU A 91 -7.91 -4.63 7.80
CA GLU A 91 -6.71 -4.15 8.49
C GLU A 91 -6.20 -2.84 7.89
N ILE A 92 -6.18 -2.75 6.55
CA ILE A 92 -5.81 -1.51 5.86
C ILE A 92 -6.79 -0.39 6.20
N THR A 93 -8.10 -0.65 6.14
CA THR A 93 -9.13 0.38 6.36
C THR A 93 -9.17 0.83 7.83
N GLU A 94 -8.94 -0.07 8.77
CA GLU A 94 -8.83 0.25 10.19
C GLU A 94 -7.61 1.15 10.47
N ALA A 95 -6.45 0.81 9.92
CA ALA A 95 -5.24 1.63 10.04
C ALA A 95 -5.43 3.03 9.42
N ARG A 96 -6.06 3.09 8.24
CA ARG A 96 -6.44 4.36 7.59
C ARG A 96 -7.36 5.19 8.47
N ARG A 97 -8.39 4.59 9.05
CA ARG A 97 -9.34 5.29 9.93
C ARG A 97 -8.66 5.93 11.14
N LEU A 98 -7.69 5.23 11.73
CA LEU A 98 -6.92 5.75 12.87
C LEU A 98 -6.01 6.90 12.46
N LEU A 99 -5.26 6.74 11.38
CA LEU A 99 -4.28 7.74 10.95
C LEU A 99 -4.93 8.91 10.20
N GLU A 100 -5.72 8.63 9.16
CA GLU A 100 -6.24 9.68 8.27
C GLU A 100 -7.25 10.60 8.97
N GLY A 101 -7.92 10.13 10.02
CA GLY A 101 -8.73 11.00 10.87
C GLY A 101 -7.89 12.10 11.56
N GLU A 102 -6.73 11.75 12.13
CA GLU A 102 -5.83 12.74 12.73
C GLU A 102 -5.15 13.61 11.68
N VAL A 103 -4.79 13.02 10.52
CA VAL A 103 -4.25 13.76 9.38
C VAL A 103 -5.22 14.84 8.91
N ALA A 104 -6.52 14.52 8.76
CA ALA A 104 -7.55 15.50 8.39
C ALA A 104 -7.69 16.62 9.42
N ALA A 105 -7.56 16.32 10.72
CA ALA A 105 -7.60 17.33 11.76
C ALA A 105 -6.41 18.30 11.66
N VAL A 106 -5.20 17.81 11.40
CA VAL A 106 -4.02 18.66 11.19
C VAL A 106 -4.18 19.46 9.90
N ALA A 107 -4.60 18.80 8.80
CA ALA A 107 -4.81 19.47 7.52
C ALA A 107 -5.81 20.63 7.62
N ALA A 108 -6.87 20.52 8.41
CA ALA A 108 -7.85 21.58 8.60
C ALA A 108 -7.25 22.88 9.13
N THR A 109 -6.12 22.85 9.85
CA THR A 109 -5.43 24.04 10.35
C THR A 109 -4.46 24.65 9.35
N GLU A 110 -3.92 23.83 8.43
CA GLU A 110 -2.80 24.21 7.57
C GLU A 110 -3.20 24.42 6.09
N ILE A 111 -4.30 23.80 5.66
CA ILE A 111 -4.72 23.76 4.24
C ILE A 111 -4.91 25.17 3.66
N ASP A 112 -4.38 25.41 2.46
CA ASP A 112 -4.56 26.68 1.75
C ASP A 112 -5.71 26.61 0.71
N GLU A 113 -6.04 27.75 0.09
CA GLU A 113 -7.16 27.85 -0.86
C GLU A 113 -6.88 27.08 -2.17
N ALA A 114 -5.62 27.00 -2.59
CA ALA A 114 -5.27 26.25 -3.79
C ALA A 114 -5.47 24.74 -3.59
N GLN A 115 -5.13 24.25 -2.40
CA GLN A 115 -5.36 22.86 -2.00
C GLN A 115 -6.87 22.56 -1.84
N LEU A 116 -7.65 23.49 -1.29
CA LEU A 116 -9.10 23.34 -1.24
C LEU A 116 -9.72 23.26 -2.64
N GLU A 117 -9.25 24.07 -3.59
CA GLU A 117 -9.72 24.04 -4.97
C GLU A 117 -9.35 22.71 -5.68
N GLU A 118 -8.17 22.18 -5.39
CA GLU A 118 -7.80 20.83 -5.84
C GLU A 118 -8.78 19.78 -5.29
N LEU A 119 -9.11 19.82 -3.99
CA LEU A 119 -10.06 18.89 -3.38
C LEU A 119 -11.48 19.00 -3.98
N ARG A 120 -11.94 20.21 -4.31
CA ARG A 120 -13.23 20.43 -5.01
C ARG A 120 -13.22 19.78 -6.39
N THR A 121 -12.12 19.94 -7.11
CA THR A 121 -11.93 19.34 -8.44
C THR A 121 -11.94 17.81 -8.36
N LEU A 122 -11.20 17.24 -7.40
CA LEU A 122 -11.13 15.79 -7.18
C LEU A 122 -12.50 15.22 -6.79
N LEU A 123 -13.24 15.92 -5.94
CA LEU A 123 -14.60 15.54 -5.57
C LEU A 123 -15.50 15.47 -6.81
N ALA A 124 -15.43 16.47 -7.72
CA ALA A 124 -16.20 16.44 -8.96
C ALA A 124 -15.77 15.29 -9.90
N GLN A 125 -14.49 14.92 -9.92
CA GLN A 125 -14.00 13.77 -10.70
C GLN A 125 -14.49 12.42 -10.14
N MET A 126 -14.65 12.29 -8.82
CA MET A 126 -15.22 11.08 -8.21
C MET A 126 -16.67 10.81 -8.61
N ALA A 127 -17.40 11.84 -9.07
CA ALA A 127 -18.78 11.71 -9.53
C ALA A 127 -18.90 11.12 -10.93
N GLN A 128 -17.80 10.95 -11.67
CA GLN A 128 -17.82 10.42 -13.03
C GLN A 128 -18.16 8.93 -13.04
N GLU A 129 -18.78 8.49 -14.14
CA GLU A 129 -19.18 7.08 -14.34
C GLU A 129 -17.98 6.15 -14.52
N ASP A 130 -16.84 6.68 -15.01
CA ASP A 130 -15.62 5.90 -15.16
C ASP A 130 -15.00 5.55 -13.81
N THR A 131 -15.10 4.29 -13.46
CA THR A 131 -14.61 3.77 -12.15
C THR A 131 -13.12 3.99 -11.94
N ALA A 132 -12.30 3.89 -12.99
CA ALA A 132 -10.85 4.08 -12.87
C ALA A 132 -10.51 5.55 -12.55
N THR A 133 -11.18 6.49 -13.20
CA THR A 133 -11.04 7.93 -12.94
C THR A 133 -11.53 8.27 -11.52
N ALA A 134 -12.67 7.73 -11.12
CA ALA A 134 -13.22 7.95 -9.79
C ALA A 134 -12.31 7.39 -8.68
N GLU A 135 -11.71 6.22 -8.87
CA GLU A 135 -10.79 5.61 -7.90
C GLU A 135 -9.46 6.37 -7.82
N ALA A 136 -8.94 6.83 -8.95
CA ALA A 136 -7.74 7.67 -8.97
C ALA A 136 -7.96 9.01 -8.26
N ALA A 137 -9.14 9.63 -8.45
CA ALA A 137 -9.53 10.86 -7.78
C ALA A 137 -9.70 10.65 -6.26
N ASP A 138 -10.30 9.54 -5.83
CA ASP A 138 -10.43 9.15 -4.42
C ASP A 138 -9.05 9.01 -3.76
N ARG A 139 -8.14 8.26 -4.37
CA ARG A 139 -6.76 8.14 -3.90
C ARG A 139 -6.08 9.51 -3.78
N ARG A 140 -6.18 10.35 -4.83
CA ARG A 140 -5.54 11.66 -4.84
C ARG A 140 -6.12 12.59 -3.79
N PHE A 141 -7.43 12.53 -3.51
CA PHE A 141 -8.09 13.33 -2.47
C PHE A 141 -7.49 13.08 -1.09
N HIS A 142 -7.32 11.83 -0.69
CA HIS A 142 -6.73 11.48 0.59
C HIS A 142 -5.26 11.88 0.70
N ILE A 143 -4.48 11.71 -0.38
CA ILE A 143 -3.09 12.15 -0.43
C ILE A 143 -2.98 13.68 -0.37
N ALA A 144 -3.86 14.42 -1.06
CA ALA A 144 -3.88 15.88 -1.02
C ALA A 144 -4.16 16.42 0.40
N ILE A 145 -5.04 15.76 1.15
CA ILE A 145 -5.26 16.08 2.58
C ILE A 145 -3.98 15.83 3.39
N ALA A 146 -3.26 14.73 3.14
CA ALA A 146 -2.01 14.47 3.82
C ALA A 146 -0.92 15.49 3.45
N GLU A 147 -0.86 15.93 2.20
CA GLU A 147 0.07 16.97 1.73
C GLU A 147 -0.16 18.31 2.42
N ALA A 148 -1.41 18.66 2.72
CA ALA A 148 -1.75 19.87 3.47
C ALA A 148 -1.12 19.92 4.87
N THR A 149 -0.72 18.77 5.45
CA THR A 149 0.02 18.75 6.73
C THR A 149 1.47 19.20 6.61
N GLY A 150 2.04 19.30 5.40
CA GLY A 150 3.44 19.60 5.16
C GLY A 150 4.42 18.55 5.69
N ASN A 151 3.96 17.41 6.22
CA ASN A 151 4.80 16.39 6.83
C ASN A 151 5.04 15.22 5.88
N ALA A 152 6.28 15.12 5.33
CA ALA A 152 6.64 14.10 4.37
C ALA A 152 6.46 12.65 4.87
N VAL A 153 6.58 12.40 6.18
CA VAL A 153 6.38 11.06 6.75
C VAL A 153 4.90 10.70 6.76
N ILE A 154 4.02 11.64 7.08
CA ILE A 154 2.56 11.46 7.02
C ILE A 154 2.12 11.20 5.58
N ILE A 155 2.61 12.01 4.63
CA ILE A 155 2.33 11.84 3.19
C ILE A 155 2.74 10.45 2.72
N SER A 156 3.95 10.00 3.09
CA SER A 156 4.43 8.65 2.75
C SER A 156 3.52 7.57 3.34
N ALA A 157 3.16 7.68 4.61
CA ALA A 157 2.31 6.68 5.27
C ALA A 157 0.92 6.56 4.64
N VAL A 158 0.26 7.69 4.31
CA VAL A 158 -1.03 7.67 3.62
C VAL A 158 -0.90 7.09 2.21
N THR A 159 0.16 7.45 1.49
CA THR A 159 0.44 6.90 0.16
C THR A 159 0.65 5.39 0.22
N ASP A 160 1.43 4.90 1.19
CA ASP A 160 1.70 3.48 1.37
C ASP A 160 0.44 2.67 1.69
N PHE A 161 -0.51 3.20 2.49
CA PHE A 161 -1.81 2.55 2.72
C PHE A 161 -2.61 2.38 1.43
N TRP A 162 -2.60 3.39 0.57
CA TRP A 162 -3.26 3.31 -0.72
C TRP A 162 -2.58 2.31 -1.67
N ASP A 163 -1.25 2.27 -1.68
CA ASP A 163 -0.49 1.33 -2.49
C ASP A 163 -0.67 -0.13 -2.01
N MET A 164 -0.77 -0.36 -0.68
CA MET A 164 -1.10 -1.68 -0.11
C MET A 164 -2.44 -2.19 -0.60
N ARG A 165 -3.45 -1.32 -0.80
CA ARG A 165 -4.75 -1.66 -1.35
C ARG A 165 -4.66 -2.34 -2.72
N PHE A 166 -3.70 -1.92 -3.56
CA PHE A 166 -3.48 -2.47 -4.90
C PHE A 166 -2.51 -3.65 -4.92
N ARG A 167 -1.57 -3.68 -3.96
CA ARG A 167 -0.52 -4.71 -3.86
C ARG A 167 -0.99 -5.98 -3.15
N SER A 168 -2.03 -5.91 -2.33
CA SER A 168 -2.63 -7.08 -1.70
C SER A 168 -3.76 -7.63 -2.57
N PRO A 169 -3.65 -8.83 -3.15
CA PRO A 169 -4.74 -9.46 -3.91
C PRO A 169 -5.98 -9.68 -3.06
N LEU A 170 -5.79 -10.05 -1.78
CA LEU A 170 -6.88 -10.24 -0.82
C LEU A 170 -7.65 -8.94 -0.58
N ALA A 171 -6.95 -7.83 -0.34
CA ALA A 171 -7.58 -6.53 -0.14
C ALA A 171 -8.22 -6.00 -1.43
N ARG A 172 -7.53 -6.15 -2.57
CA ARG A 172 -7.98 -5.61 -3.85
C ARG A 172 -9.34 -6.16 -4.27
N GLU A 173 -9.55 -7.48 -4.20
CA GLU A 173 -10.80 -8.11 -4.62
C GLU A 173 -11.98 -7.60 -3.79
N VAL A 174 -11.83 -7.57 -2.48
CA VAL A 174 -12.89 -7.14 -1.54
C VAL A 174 -13.16 -5.64 -1.67
N LEU A 175 -12.12 -4.80 -1.78
CA LEU A 175 -12.27 -3.35 -1.91
C LEU A 175 -12.86 -2.93 -3.27
N LEU A 176 -12.54 -3.62 -4.37
CA LEU A 176 -13.16 -3.36 -5.67
C LEU A 176 -14.67 -3.63 -5.64
N LYS A 177 -15.09 -4.72 -5.00
CA LYS A 177 -16.51 -5.05 -4.84
C LYS A 177 -17.23 -4.03 -3.96
N ALA A 178 -16.63 -3.64 -2.84
CA ALA A 178 -17.19 -2.62 -1.97
C ALA A 178 -17.28 -1.24 -2.67
N GLY A 179 -16.31 -0.87 -3.48
CA GLY A 179 -16.28 0.41 -4.20
C GLY A 179 -17.37 0.56 -5.28
N SER A 180 -17.94 -0.55 -5.77
CA SER A 180 -18.99 -0.54 -6.80
C SER A 180 -20.40 -0.24 -6.24
N LEU A 181 -20.60 -0.27 -4.93
CA LEU A 181 -21.89 -0.13 -4.28
C LEU A 181 -22.03 1.27 -3.63
N GLY A 182 -22.47 2.28 -4.38
CA GLY A 182 -22.97 3.53 -3.77
C GLY A 182 -22.17 4.79 -4.02
N THR A 183 -22.06 5.20 -5.29
CA THR A 183 -21.42 6.46 -5.70
C THR A 183 -22.01 7.68 -4.98
N GLU A 184 -23.33 7.75 -4.77
CA GLU A 184 -24.00 8.88 -4.10
C GLU A 184 -23.55 9.03 -2.64
N ASN A 185 -23.47 7.92 -1.89
CA ASN A 185 -23.02 7.95 -0.50
C ASN A 185 -21.56 8.38 -0.40
N ARG A 186 -20.71 7.88 -1.29
CA ARG A 186 -19.29 8.26 -1.35
C ARG A 186 -19.12 9.75 -1.57
N MET A 187 -19.88 10.34 -2.51
CA MET A 187 -19.86 11.77 -2.79
C MET A 187 -20.28 12.62 -1.59
N ALA A 188 -21.36 12.21 -0.90
CA ALA A 188 -21.83 12.89 0.30
C ALA A 188 -20.81 12.82 1.45
N GLU A 189 -20.06 11.72 1.57
CA GLU A 189 -19.04 11.54 2.61
C GLU A 189 -17.81 12.41 2.36
N HIS A 190 -17.26 12.38 1.16
CA HIS A 190 -16.14 13.24 0.80
C HIS A 190 -16.52 14.73 0.84
N GLY A 191 -17.75 15.05 0.48
CA GLY A 191 -18.29 16.42 0.62
C GLY A 191 -18.31 16.90 2.07
N ARG A 192 -18.62 16.03 3.04
CA ARG A 192 -18.54 16.38 4.48
C ARG A 192 -17.10 16.62 4.94
N ILE A 193 -16.15 15.81 4.47
CA ILE A 193 -14.73 16.01 4.77
C ILE A 193 -14.28 17.38 4.22
N LEU A 194 -14.57 17.65 2.94
CA LEU A 194 -14.23 18.93 2.31
C LEU A 194 -14.84 20.12 3.06
N SER A 195 -16.13 20.05 3.40
CA SER A 195 -16.81 21.13 4.15
C SER A 195 -16.17 21.40 5.52
N ALA A 196 -15.72 20.34 6.21
CA ALA A 196 -15.02 20.49 7.49
C ALA A 196 -13.62 21.11 7.33
N LEU A 197 -12.90 20.79 6.23
CA LEU A 197 -11.63 21.43 5.90
C LEU A 197 -11.82 22.90 5.52
N GLU A 198 -12.85 23.25 4.74
CA GLU A 198 -13.23 24.63 4.38
C GLU A 198 -13.59 25.45 5.62
N ALA A 199 -14.31 24.84 6.57
CA ALA A 199 -14.64 25.46 7.87
C ALA A 199 -13.44 25.53 8.82
N ARG A 200 -12.28 24.99 8.44
CA ARG A 200 -11.07 24.89 9.26
C ARG A 200 -11.37 24.34 10.67
N SER A 201 -12.23 23.31 10.73
CA SER A 201 -12.63 22.64 11.97
C SER A 201 -11.89 21.32 12.14
N PRO A 202 -10.82 21.23 12.97
CA PRO A 202 -10.07 20.00 13.18
C PRO A 202 -10.94 18.84 13.72
N VAL A 203 -11.89 19.16 14.58
CA VAL A 203 -12.78 18.17 15.19
C VAL A 203 -13.72 17.58 14.14
N ASP A 204 -14.34 18.44 13.32
CA ASP A 204 -15.28 17.98 12.29
C ASP A 204 -14.56 17.24 11.16
N ALA A 205 -13.36 17.71 10.76
CA ALA A 205 -12.54 17.03 9.75
C ALA A 205 -12.12 15.62 10.21
N ARG A 206 -11.67 15.48 11.47
CA ARG A 206 -11.38 14.18 12.07
C ARG A 206 -12.58 13.24 12.03
N ASN A 207 -13.72 13.74 12.50
CA ASN A 207 -14.92 12.94 12.62
C ASN A 207 -15.45 12.55 11.24
N ALA A 208 -15.52 13.48 10.29
CA ALA A 208 -15.96 13.21 8.93
C ALA A 208 -15.09 12.13 8.23
N MET A 209 -13.76 12.21 8.37
CA MET A 209 -12.84 11.20 7.83
C MET A 209 -13.02 9.85 8.52
N ARG A 210 -13.13 9.81 9.84
CA ARG A 210 -13.36 8.55 10.58
C ARG A 210 -14.69 7.91 10.26
N ASP A 211 -15.74 8.71 10.08
CA ASP A 211 -17.07 8.24 9.71
C ASP A 211 -17.11 7.70 8.28
N HIS A 212 -16.40 8.36 7.35
CA HIS A 212 -16.22 7.87 5.99
C HIS A 212 -15.57 6.47 5.99
N LEU A 213 -14.44 6.31 6.67
CA LEU A 213 -13.73 5.03 6.71
C LEU A 213 -14.45 3.97 7.57
N ALA A 214 -15.24 4.36 8.58
CA ALA A 214 -16.10 3.44 9.31
C ALA A 214 -17.18 2.84 8.39
N ARG A 215 -17.83 3.68 7.58
CA ARG A 215 -18.84 3.18 6.61
C ARG A 215 -18.22 2.29 5.54
N LEU A 216 -16.97 2.53 5.14
CA LEU A 216 -16.26 1.60 4.26
C LEU A 216 -16.08 0.24 4.94
N ILE A 217 -15.75 0.19 6.25
CA ILE A 217 -15.65 -1.07 7.00
C ILE A 217 -17.02 -1.79 7.04
N ASP A 218 -18.10 -1.07 7.34
CA ASP A 218 -19.44 -1.65 7.35
C ASP A 218 -19.79 -2.24 5.98
N HIS A 219 -19.45 -1.53 4.91
CA HIS A 219 -19.67 -2.00 3.54
C HIS A 219 -18.86 -3.26 3.19
N LEU A 220 -17.60 -3.32 3.67
CA LEU A 220 -16.76 -4.51 3.52
C LEU A 220 -17.38 -5.73 4.25
N LEU A 221 -17.96 -5.51 5.42
CA LEU A 221 -18.67 -6.55 6.16
C LEU A 221 -19.88 -7.06 5.38
N ASP A 222 -20.71 -6.18 4.84
CA ASP A 222 -21.89 -6.54 4.06
C ASP A 222 -21.54 -7.36 2.81
N VAL A 223 -20.49 -6.94 2.09
CA VAL A 223 -20.01 -7.65 0.89
C VAL A 223 -19.48 -9.04 1.24
N THR A 224 -18.67 -9.15 2.29
CA THR A 224 -18.07 -10.44 2.70
C THR A 224 -19.11 -11.40 3.27
N GLU A 225 -20.12 -10.91 4.00
CA GLU A 225 -21.25 -11.72 4.48
C GLU A 225 -22.08 -12.26 3.32
N THR A 226 -22.43 -11.39 2.36
CA THR A 226 -23.18 -11.77 1.16
C THR A 226 -22.47 -12.88 0.38
N GLU A 227 -21.16 -12.74 0.15
CA GLU A 227 -20.36 -13.77 -0.53
C GLU A 227 -20.30 -15.09 0.23
N ALA A 228 -20.16 -15.05 1.55
CA ALA A 228 -20.14 -16.26 2.37
C ALA A 228 -21.47 -17.01 2.26
N VAL A 229 -22.59 -16.30 2.29
CA VAL A 229 -23.93 -16.88 2.13
C VAL A 229 -24.12 -17.47 0.73
N GLU A 230 -23.73 -16.76 -0.32
CA GLU A 230 -23.82 -17.25 -1.70
C GLU A 230 -22.96 -18.50 -1.93
N ARG A 231 -21.74 -18.53 -1.42
CA ARG A 231 -20.84 -19.68 -1.47
C ARG A 231 -21.45 -20.90 -0.79
N ALA A 232 -21.95 -20.74 0.43
CA ALA A 232 -22.62 -21.81 1.18
C ALA A 232 -23.86 -22.36 0.45
N ARG A 233 -24.65 -21.49 -0.19
CA ARG A 233 -25.82 -21.88 -1.02
C ARG A 233 -25.37 -22.65 -2.26
N ALA A 234 -24.33 -22.20 -2.96
CA ALA A 234 -23.80 -22.87 -4.13
C ALA A 234 -23.27 -24.27 -3.80
N GLU A 235 -22.49 -24.41 -2.72
CA GLU A 235 -22.00 -25.71 -2.25
C GLU A 235 -23.14 -26.65 -1.88
N THR A 236 -24.16 -26.16 -1.18
CA THR A 236 -25.34 -26.95 -0.81
C THR A 236 -26.08 -27.44 -2.04
N ASN A 237 -26.27 -26.58 -3.04
CA ASN A 237 -26.93 -26.96 -4.29
C ASN A 237 -26.11 -27.97 -5.11
N GLN A 238 -24.79 -27.85 -5.10
CA GLN A 238 -23.89 -28.80 -5.76
C GLN A 238 -24.00 -30.20 -5.07
N ARG A 239 -24.01 -30.23 -3.75
CA ARG A 239 -24.22 -31.50 -2.99
C ARG A 239 -25.57 -32.12 -3.29
N ARG A 240 -26.65 -31.32 -3.33
CA ARG A 240 -28.00 -31.81 -3.69
C ARG A 240 -28.02 -32.44 -5.09
N ARG A 241 -27.40 -31.78 -6.09
CA ARG A 241 -27.31 -32.31 -7.47
C ARG A 241 -26.50 -33.61 -7.53
N ALA A 242 -25.38 -33.69 -6.78
CA ALA A 242 -24.57 -34.90 -6.70
C ALA A 242 -25.31 -36.09 -6.09
N LEU A 243 -26.10 -35.85 -5.04
CA LEU A 243 -26.94 -36.89 -4.42
C LEU A 243 -28.06 -37.35 -5.34
N ALA A 244 -28.75 -36.45 -6.03
CA ALA A 244 -29.79 -36.77 -6.99
C ALA A 244 -29.28 -37.65 -8.16
N ARG A 245 -28.05 -37.48 -8.61
CA ARG A 245 -27.41 -38.31 -9.65
C ARG A 245 -27.05 -39.73 -9.19
N ARG A 246 -26.92 -39.95 -7.87
CA ARG A 246 -26.60 -41.27 -7.28
C ARG A 246 -27.84 -42.09 -6.96
N SER A 247 -29.01 -41.49 -7.03
CA SER A 247 -30.30 -42.12 -6.71
C SER A 247 -31.02 -42.64 -7.96
N VAL A 248 -30.34 -42.68 -9.10
CA VAL A 248 -30.76 -43.30 -10.37
C VAL A 248 -29.81 -44.44 -10.69
#